data_d9c7308dea38a96aed824bedf81ef41c
#
_entry.id   d9c7308dea38a96aed824bedf81ef41c
#
_cell.length_a   1.000
_cell.length_b   1.000
_cell.length_c   1.000
_cell.angle_alpha   90.00
_cell.angle_beta   90.00
_cell.angle_gamma   90.00
#
_symmetry.space_group_name_H-M   'P 1'
#
loop_
_entity.id
_entity.type
_entity.pdbx_description
1 polymer ?
#
loop_
_entity_poly.entity_id
_entity_poly.type
_entity_poly.pdbx_seq_one_letter_code
_entity_poly.pdbx_strand_id
1 'polypeptide(L)'
;MGSGFLFFAGGMNALLLPVRGGQEGFSTLSLGLLGTGWAFGFVTGCLVVSRLVARVGHIRSYSVMAALASLAVLTSLLLLTPYAWVPLRALSGFCFAGAAMIVESWLNEQVDSKSRGKVFGVYQMVNLTSTTAGQLLLTVGDTRGYLFFVIAAMGYSLALIPTAVSSSRAPK
;
A
#
# COMPACT_ATOMS: atom_id res chain seq x y z
N MET A 1 7.72 10.12 -7.08
CA MET A 1 7.61 10.56 -5.67
C MET A 1 6.40 9.97 -4.94
N GLY A 2 5.23 9.79 -5.58
CA GLY A 2 4.05 9.19 -4.94
C GLY A 2 4.25 7.75 -4.44
N SER A 3 5.05 6.94 -5.15
CA SER A 3 5.35 5.57 -4.73
C SER A 3 6.05 5.50 -3.37
N GLY A 4 6.93 6.46 -3.02
CA GLY A 4 7.59 6.48 -1.72
C GLY A 4 6.59 6.56 -0.56
N PHE A 5 5.57 7.40 -0.64
CA PHE A 5 4.50 7.48 0.37
C PHE A 5 3.67 6.19 0.44
N LEU A 6 3.38 5.58 -0.71
CA LEU A 6 2.68 4.30 -0.78
C LEU A 6 3.46 3.20 -0.05
N PHE A 7 4.75 3.08 -0.33
CA PHE A 7 5.61 2.05 0.28
C PHE A 7 5.90 2.33 1.75
N PHE A 8 6.02 3.59 2.14
CA PHE A 8 6.12 3.99 3.55
C PHE A 8 4.88 3.57 4.33
N ALA A 9 3.70 3.92 3.85
CA ALA A 9 2.44 3.54 4.48
C ALA A 9 2.23 2.02 4.48
N GLY A 10 2.57 1.35 3.37
CA GLY A 10 2.51 -0.11 3.26
C GLY A 10 3.44 -0.81 4.23
N GLY A 11 4.68 -0.35 4.36
CA GLY A 11 5.67 -0.87 5.30
C GLY A 11 5.23 -0.70 6.74
N MET A 12 4.74 0.49 7.11
CA MET A 12 4.17 0.74 8.43
C MET A 12 2.99 -0.18 8.71
N ASN A 13 2.01 -0.24 7.81
CA ASN A 13 0.81 -1.07 7.98
C ASN A 13 1.12 -2.57 8.03
N ALA A 14 2.21 -3.02 7.38
CA ALA A 14 2.64 -4.41 7.38
C ALA A 14 2.99 -4.93 8.79
N LEU A 15 3.61 -4.10 9.63
CA LEU A 15 3.98 -4.44 10.99
C LEU A 15 2.97 -3.95 12.03
N LEU A 16 2.29 -2.82 11.78
CA LEU A 16 1.36 -2.22 12.73
C LEU A 16 0.23 -3.19 13.10
N LEU A 17 -0.40 -3.84 12.13
CA LEU A 17 -1.54 -4.73 12.39
C LEU A 17 -1.14 -5.99 13.17
N PRO A 18 -0.08 -6.75 12.83
CA PRO A 18 0.36 -7.87 13.65
C PRO A 18 0.76 -7.49 15.07
N VAL A 19 1.50 -6.37 15.22
CA VAL A 19 1.93 -5.88 16.54
C VAL A 19 0.72 -5.48 17.38
N ARG A 20 -0.18 -4.68 16.81
CA ARG A 20 -1.39 -4.26 17.50
C ARG A 20 -2.32 -5.43 17.82
N GLY A 21 -2.51 -6.37 16.88
CA GLY A 21 -3.31 -7.57 17.10
C GLY A 21 -2.77 -8.44 18.23
N GLY A 22 -1.45 -8.57 18.36
CA GLY A 22 -0.81 -9.23 19.49
C GLY A 22 -1.10 -8.52 20.81
N GLN A 23 -1.07 -7.19 20.84
CA GLN A 23 -1.40 -6.37 22.00
C GLN A 23 -2.89 -6.45 22.41
N GLU A 24 -3.78 -6.64 21.45
CA GLU A 24 -5.22 -6.87 21.66
C GLU A 24 -5.55 -8.32 22.04
N GLY A 25 -4.56 -9.21 22.14
CA GLY A 25 -4.74 -10.59 22.54
C GLY A 25 -5.29 -11.49 21.43
N PHE A 26 -5.05 -11.17 20.17
CA PHE A 26 -5.45 -12.04 19.06
C PHE A 26 -4.69 -13.37 19.13
N SER A 27 -5.38 -14.47 18.81
CA SER A 27 -4.76 -15.79 18.79
C SER A 27 -3.65 -15.87 17.71
N THR A 28 -2.69 -16.77 17.90
CA THR A 28 -1.63 -17.02 16.93
C THR A 28 -2.20 -17.36 15.54
N LEU A 29 -3.30 -18.10 15.51
CA LEU A 29 -4.01 -18.42 14.26
C LEU A 29 -4.54 -17.16 13.59
N SER A 30 -5.17 -16.24 14.35
CA SER A 30 -5.68 -14.98 13.81
C SER A 30 -4.57 -14.10 13.25
N LEU A 31 -3.42 -14.03 13.94
CA LEU A 31 -2.25 -13.30 13.47
C LEU A 31 -1.68 -13.91 12.18
N GLY A 32 -1.62 -15.24 12.08
CA GLY A 32 -1.24 -15.96 10.85
C GLY A 32 -2.20 -15.68 9.70
N LEU A 33 -3.50 -15.63 9.97
CA LEU A 33 -4.52 -15.31 8.97
C LEU A 33 -4.42 -13.87 8.45
N LEU A 34 -3.90 -12.92 9.23
CA LEU A 34 -3.61 -11.57 8.73
C LEU A 34 -2.56 -11.60 7.59
N GLY A 35 -1.51 -12.41 7.75
CA GLY A 35 -0.50 -12.59 6.71
C GLY A 35 -1.05 -13.30 5.47
N THR A 36 -1.78 -14.40 5.68
CA THR A 36 -2.43 -15.18 4.61
C THR A 36 -3.46 -14.33 3.85
N GLY A 37 -4.27 -13.57 4.58
CA GLY A 37 -5.25 -12.64 3.99
C GLY A 37 -4.57 -11.60 3.11
N TRP A 38 -3.48 -11.00 3.58
CA TRP A 38 -2.70 -10.05 2.78
C TRP A 38 -2.13 -10.69 1.52
N ALA A 39 -1.53 -11.89 1.63
CA ALA A 39 -0.98 -12.60 0.48
C ALA A 39 -2.05 -12.96 -0.55
N PHE A 40 -3.22 -13.43 -0.09
CA PHE A 40 -4.37 -13.70 -0.96
C PHE A 40 -4.84 -12.43 -1.70
N GLY A 41 -4.98 -11.32 -0.98
CA GLY A 41 -5.30 -10.03 -1.56
C GLY A 41 -4.25 -9.58 -2.58
N PHE A 42 -2.97 -9.74 -2.26
CA PHE A 42 -1.86 -9.39 -3.16
C PHE A 42 -1.94 -10.15 -4.48
N VAL A 43 -2.08 -11.47 -4.43
CA VAL A 43 -2.20 -12.31 -5.64
C VAL A 43 -3.42 -11.92 -6.47
N THR A 44 -4.58 -11.75 -5.84
CA THR A 44 -5.79 -11.32 -6.55
C THR A 44 -5.66 -9.92 -7.14
N GLY A 45 -4.96 -9.01 -6.47
CA GLY A 45 -4.61 -7.69 -6.98
C GLY A 45 -3.79 -7.76 -8.27
N CYS A 46 -2.75 -8.58 -8.30
CA CYS A 46 -1.94 -8.80 -9.50
C CYS A 46 -2.77 -9.31 -10.70
N LEU A 47 -3.76 -10.15 -10.46
CA LEU A 47 -4.59 -10.74 -11.53
C LEU A 47 -5.70 -9.81 -12.04
N VAL A 48 -6.26 -8.99 -11.17
CA VAL A 48 -7.48 -8.21 -11.47
C VAL A 48 -7.16 -6.78 -11.88
N VAL A 49 -6.16 -6.14 -11.26
CA VAL A 49 -5.91 -4.71 -11.45
C VAL A 49 -5.44 -4.38 -12.87
N SER A 50 -4.76 -5.30 -13.56
CA SER A 50 -4.41 -5.12 -14.97
C SER A 50 -5.64 -4.87 -15.87
N ARG A 51 -6.76 -5.57 -15.60
CA ARG A 51 -8.02 -5.36 -16.33
C ARG A 51 -8.66 -4.01 -15.98
N LEU A 52 -8.54 -3.58 -14.73
CA LEU A 52 -9.04 -2.28 -14.31
C LEU A 52 -8.27 -1.15 -14.99
N VAL A 53 -6.94 -1.24 -15.02
CA VAL A 53 -6.08 -0.27 -15.72
C VAL A 53 -6.43 -0.16 -17.19
N ALA A 54 -6.66 -1.28 -17.87
CA ALA A 54 -7.06 -1.29 -19.28
C ALA A 54 -8.40 -0.58 -19.53
N ARG A 55 -9.30 -0.54 -18.54
CA ARG A 55 -10.63 0.09 -18.68
C ARG A 55 -10.65 1.57 -18.31
N VAL A 56 -10.00 1.95 -17.23
CA VAL A 56 -10.11 3.29 -16.64
C VAL A 56 -8.81 4.09 -16.64
N GLY A 57 -7.69 3.48 -17.02
CA GLY A 57 -6.37 4.10 -17.10
C GLY A 57 -5.58 4.06 -15.78
N HIS A 58 -4.29 4.34 -15.87
CA HIS A 58 -3.33 4.21 -14.76
C HIS A 58 -3.65 5.14 -13.57
N ILE A 59 -3.88 6.44 -13.83
CA ILE A 59 -4.08 7.45 -12.77
C ILE A 59 -5.33 7.15 -11.94
N ARG A 60 -6.45 6.86 -12.62
CA ARG A 60 -7.71 6.58 -11.92
C ARG A 60 -7.63 5.27 -11.12
N SER A 61 -7.05 4.23 -11.70
CA SER A 61 -6.85 2.95 -11.00
C SER A 61 -5.97 3.12 -9.77
N TYR A 62 -4.86 3.86 -9.89
CA TYR A 62 -3.98 4.14 -8.76
C TYR A 62 -4.69 4.90 -7.64
N SER A 63 -5.48 5.91 -8.00
CA SER A 63 -6.25 6.70 -7.03
C SER A 63 -7.25 5.85 -6.26
N VAL A 64 -7.92 4.93 -6.93
CA VAL A 64 -8.84 3.98 -6.27
C VAL A 64 -8.08 3.06 -5.31
N MET A 65 -6.92 2.52 -5.72
CA MET A 65 -6.12 1.64 -4.86
C MET A 65 -5.64 2.38 -3.60
N ALA A 66 -5.09 3.58 -3.74
CA ALA A 66 -4.60 4.35 -2.61
C ALA A 66 -5.73 4.79 -1.66
N ALA A 67 -6.88 5.19 -2.19
CA ALA A 67 -8.05 5.55 -1.39
C ALA A 67 -8.60 4.35 -0.60
N LEU A 68 -8.75 3.19 -1.25
CA LEU A 68 -9.21 1.96 -0.58
C LEU A 68 -8.21 1.47 0.47
N ALA A 69 -6.90 1.58 0.23
CA ALA A 69 -5.88 1.25 1.22
C ALA A 69 -5.97 2.15 2.45
N SER A 70 -6.16 3.46 2.27
CA SER A 70 -6.37 4.42 3.36
C SER A 70 -7.62 4.08 4.18
N LEU A 71 -8.73 3.81 3.50
CA LEU A 71 -9.99 3.41 4.15
C LEU A 71 -9.85 2.10 4.92
N ALA A 72 -9.15 1.10 4.36
CA ALA A 72 -8.91 -0.18 5.02
C ALA A 72 -8.15 0.00 6.34
N VAL A 73 -7.12 0.85 6.36
CA VAL A 73 -6.34 1.15 7.56
C VAL A 73 -7.21 1.84 8.63
N LEU A 74 -7.98 2.85 8.25
CA LEU A 74 -8.84 3.56 9.18
C LEU A 74 -9.98 2.68 9.71
N THR A 75 -10.55 1.83 8.85
CA THR A 75 -11.58 0.87 9.28
C THR A 75 -11.00 -0.16 10.24
N SER A 76 -9.74 -0.57 10.06
CA SER A 76 -9.06 -1.46 11.01
C SER A 76 -8.89 -0.83 12.39
N LEU A 77 -8.73 0.48 12.48
CA LEU A 77 -8.71 1.21 13.75
C LEU A 77 -10.08 1.21 14.45
N LEU A 78 -11.16 1.32 13.68
CA LEU A 78 -12.53 1.35 14.22
C LEU A 78 -13.02 -0.03 14.64
N LEU A 79 -12.60 -1.09 13.96
CA LEU A 79 -13.05 -2.46 14.16
C LEU A 79 -11.89 -3.34 14.65
N LEU A 80 -11.62 -3.29 15.96
CA LEU A 80 -10.52 -4.04 16.60
C LEU A 80 -10.89 -5.52 16.82
N THR A 81 -11.23 -6.22 15.76
CA THR A 81 -11.59 -7.64 15.80
C THR A 81 -10.89 -8.43 14.70
N PRO A 82 -10.45 -9.69 14.95
CA PRO A 82 -9.79 -10.51 13.92
C PRO A 82 -10.68 -10.73 12.69
N TYR A 83 -11.98 -10.91 12.89
CA TYR A 83 -12.95 -11.13 11.81
C TYR A 83 -13.03 -9.96 10.82
N ALA A 84 -12.89 -8.73 11.29
CA ALA A 84 -12.82 -7.54 10.43
C ALA A 84 -11.43 -7.36 9.84
N TRP A 85 -10.38 -7.64 10.61
CA TRP A 85 -9.00 -7.36 10.19
C TRP A 85 -8.52 -8.29 9.08
N VAL A 86 -8.91 -9.56 9.05
CA VAL A 86 -8.50 -10.49 7.98
C VAL A 86 -8.97 -10.02 6.59
N PRO A 87 -10.27 -9.73 6.35
CA PRO A 87 -10.71 -9.21 5.06
C PRO A 87 -10.15 -7.82 4.74
N LEU A 88 -10.01 -6.92 5.73
CA LEU A 88 -9.36 -5.62 5.52
C LEU A 88 -7.89 -5.76 5.16
N ARG A 89 -7.23 -6.77 5.69
CA ARG A 89 -5.84 -7.10 5.35
C ARG A 89 -5.73 -7.64 3.92
N ALA A 90 -6.68 -8.45 3.48
CA ALA A 90 -6.77 -8.90 2.09
C ALA A 90 -7.01 -7.71 1.15
N LEU A 91 -7.90 -6.78 1.51
CA LEU A 91 -8.12 -5.55 0.75
C LEU A 91 -6.84 -4.69 0.69
N SER A 92 -6.10 -4.58 1.78
CA SER A 92 -4.81 -3.85 1.81
C SER A 92 -3.78 -4.50 0.88
N GLY A 93 -3.67 -5.83 0.88
CA GLY A 93 -2.79 -6.57 -0.04
C GLY A 93 -3.16 -6.36 -1.50
N PHE A 94 -4.46 -6.43 -1.82
CA PHE A 94 -4.99 -6.16 -3.14
C PHE A 94 -4.65 -4.75 -3.63
N CYS A 95 -4.90 -3.75 -2.81
CA CYS A 95 -4.62 -2.35 -3.14
C CYS A 95 -3.12 -2.09 -3.28
N PHE A 96 -2.30 -2.66 -2.41
CA PHE A 96 -0.85 -2.49 -2.45
C PHE A 96 -0.26 -3.09 -3.73
N ALA A 97 -0.62 -4.34 -4.07
CA ALA A 97 -0.18 -4.99 -5.30
C ALA A 97 -0.62 -4.21 -6.53
N GLY A 98 -1.88 -3.79 -6.56
CA GLY A 98 -2.44 -3.01 -7.65
C GLY A 98 -1.73 -1.67 -7.84
N ALA A 99 -1.49 -0.93 -6.76
CA ALA A 99 -0.81 0.35 -6.84
C ALA A 99 0.65 0.21 -7.27
N ALA A 100 1.39 -0.78 -6.74
CA ALA A 100 2.76 -1.06 -7.14
C ALA A 100 2.85 -1.41 -8.62
N MET A 101 2.00 -2.33 -9.09
CA MET A 101 1.93 -2.76 -10.48
C MET A 101 1.61 -1.62 -11.45
N ILE A 102 0.71 -0.70 -11.05
CA ILE A 102 0.37 0.48 -11.85
C ILE A 102 1.59 1.40 -12.00
N VAL A 103 2.31 1.66 -10.91
CA VAL A 103 3.53 2.50 -10.94
C VAL A 103 4.59 1.86 -11.82
N GLU A 104 4.82 0.56 -11.69
CA GLU A 104 5.82 -0.18 -12.46
C GLU A 104 5.47 -0.22 -13.96
N SER A 105 4.19 -0.44 -14.30
CA SER A 105 3.72 -0.41 -15.69
C SER A 105 3.91 0.98 -16.30
N TRP A 106 3.48 2.01 -15.59
CA TRP A 106 3.64 3.39 -16.05
C TRP A 106 5.12 3.78 -16.20
N LEU A 107 5.96 3.39 -15.26
CA LEU A 107 7.40 3.64 -15.31
C LEU A 107 8.04 2.92 -16.52
N ASN A 108 7.62 1.69 -16.79
CA ASN A 108 8.10 0.89 -17.91
C ASN A 108 7.74 1.50 -19.28
N GLU A 109 6.59 2.17 -19.38
CA GLU A 109 6.17 2.87 -20.61
C GLU A 109 6.94 4.17 -20.85
N GLN A 110 7.46 4.81 -19.81
CA GLN A 110 8.16 6.10 -19.90
C GLN A 110 9.68 5.99 -20.10
N VAL A 111 10.25 4.80 -19.98
CA VAL A 111 11.70 4.62 -19.91
C VAL A 111 12.22 3.81 -21.08
N ASP A 112 13.26 4.34 -21.76
CA ASP A 112 13.99 3.64 -22.82
C ASP A 112 14.72 2.39 -22.30
N SER A 113 14.88 1.40 -23.18
CA SER A 113 15.55 0.12 -22.85
C SER A 113 16.96 0.29 -22.26
N LYS A 114 17.71 1.33 -22.67
CA LYS A 114 19.07 1.61 -22.19
C LYS A 114 19.10 2.13 -20.74
N SER A 115 18.10 2.86 -20.30
CA SER A 115 18.04 3.48 -18.96
C SER A 115 17.15 2.70 -17.99
N ARG A 116 16.42 1.70 -18.47
CA ARG A 116 15.45 0.91 -17.68
C ARG A 116 16.04 0.36 -16.38
N GLY A 117 17.18 -0.30 -16.44
CA GLY A 117 17.84 -0.88 -15.28
C GLY A 117 18.17 0.17 -14.19
N LYS A 118 18.69 1.33 -14.61
CA LYS A 118 19.04 2.42 -13.70
C LYS A 118 17.79 2.99 -13.02
N VAL A 119 16.72 3.24 -13.80
CA VAL A 119 15.49 3.83 -13.30
C VAL A 119 14.76 2.87 -12.33
N PHE A 120 14.66 1.58 -12.70
CA PHE A 120 14.10 0.58 -11.80
C PHE A 120 14.94 0.34 -10.56
N GLY A 121 16.28 0.43 -10.66
CA GLY A 121 17.17 0.40 -9.50
C GLY A 121 16.89 1.52 -8.51
N VAL A 122 16.77 2.77 -9.00
CA VAL A 122 16.42 3.92 -8.15
C VAL A 122 15.02 3.77 -7.55
N TYR A 123 14.04 3.33 -8.36
CA TYR A 123 12.69 3.06 -7.90
C TYR A 123 12.70 2.04 -6.75
N GLN A 124 13.43 0.95 -6.89
CA GLN A 124 13.51 -0.09 -5.87
C GLN A 124 14.22 0.39 -4.59
N MET A 125 15.28 1.20 -4.73
CA MET A 125 15.92 1.85 -3.58
C MET A 125 14.96 2.75 -2.80
N VAL A 126 14.17 3.56 -3.50
CA VAL A 126 13.15 4.43 -2.88
C VAL A 126 12.11 3.57 -2.15
N ASN A 127 11.64 2.49 -2.78
CA ASN A 127 10.65 1.60 -2.19
C ASN A 127 11.16 0.93 -0.91
N LEU A 128 12.35 0.34 -0.96
CA LEU A 128 12.95 -0.33 0.19
C LEU A 128 13.22 0.65 1.34
N THR A 129 13.81 1.80 1.03
CA THR A 129 14.08 2.84 2.03
C THR A 129 12.80 3.36 2.67
N SER A 130 11.77 3.62 1.86
CA SER A 130 10.47 4.10 2.35
C SER A 130 9.77 3.04 3.21
N THR A 131 9.77 1.78 2.78
CA THR A 131 9.22 0.66 3.54
C THR A 131 9.91 0.52 4.90
N THR A 132 11.24 0.53 4.90
CA THR A 132 12.05 0.44 6.12
C THR A 132 11.79 1.63 7.04
N ALA A 133 11.72 2.85 6.50
CA ALA A 133 11.40 4.04 7.29
C ALA A 133 10.03 3.94 7.96
N GLY A 134 9.01 3.45 7.22
CA GLY A 134 7.67 3.20 7.78
C GLY A 134 7.68 2.18 8.92
N GLN A 135 8.46 1.12 8.79
CA GLN A 135 8.62 0.10 9.82
C GLN A 135 9.38 0.62 11.05
N LEU A 136 10.49 1.36 10.84
CA LEU A 136 11.28 1.93 11.91
C LEU A 136 10.50 2.97 12.72
N LEU A 137 9.61 3.72 12.09
CA LEU A 137 8.79 4.70 12.80
C LEU A 137 7.94 4.08 13.91
N LEU A 138 7.52 2.81 13.76
CA LEU A 138 6.77 2.09 14.80
C LEU A 138 7.60 1.84 16.06
N THR A 139 8.94 1.85 15.99
CA THR A 139 9.80 1.64 17.14
C THR A 139 9.92 2.86 18.06
N VAL A 140 9.52 4.04 17.57
CA VAL A 140 9.70 5.33 18.27
C VAL A 140 8.48 5.70 19.12
N GLY A 141 7.34 5.03 18.95
CA GLY A 141 6.10 5.41 19.61
C GLY A 141 5.23 4.25 20.07
N ASP A 142 4.12 4.59 20.75
CA ASP A 142 3.16 3.60 21.23
C ASP A 142 2.21 3.15 20.11
N THR A 143 2.27 1.85 19.78
CA THR A 143 1.42 1.23 18.77
C THR A 143 0.00 0.94 19.27
N ARG A 144 -0.29 1.15 20.56
CA ARG A 144 -1.63 0.98 21.14
C ARG A 144 -2.59 2.12 20.81
N GLY A 145 -2.03 3.28 20.47
CA GLY A 145 -2.82 4.45 20.10
C GLY A 145 -3.32 4.42 18.65
N TYR A 146 -4.04 5.46 18.27
CA TYR A 146 -4.57 5.65 16.91
C TYR A 146 -3.55 6.29 15.95
N LEU A 147 -2.49 6.87 16.49
CA LEU A 147 -1.56 7.75 15.75
C LEU A 147 -0.97 7.09 14.51
N PHE A 148 -0.46 5.87 14.64
CA PHE A 148 0.17 5.16 13.52
C PHE A 148 -0.83 4.72 12.45
N PHE A 149 -2.08 4.43 12.81
CA PHE A 149 -3.13 4.19 11.82
C PHE A 149 -3.44 5.45 11.00
N VAL A 150 -3.49 6.61 11.67
CA VAL A 150 -3.70 7.89 11.01
C VAL A 150 -2.51 8.25 10.10
N ILE A 151 -1.27 8.09 10.58
CA ILE A 151 -0.06 8.36 9.78
C ILE A 151 -0.02 7.44 8.54
N ALA A 152 -0.34 6.16 8.67
CA ALA A 152 -0.41 5.25 7.54
C ALA A 152 -1.49 5.66 6.53
N ALA A 153 -2.68 6.03 7.00
CA ALA A 153 -3.76 6.53 6.15
C ALA A 153 -3.38 7.84 5.44
N MET A 154 -2.72 8.76 6.14
CA MET A 154 -2.17 9.99 5.55
C MET A 154 -1.11 9.68 4.49
N GLY A 155 -0.23 8.71 4.72
CA GLY A 155 0.77 8.27 3.75
C GLY A 155 0.13 7.78 2.45
N TYR A 156 -0.92 6.96 2.53
CA TYR A 156 -1.68 6.55 1.36
C TYR A 156 -2.38 7.72 0.67
N SER A 157 -2.91 8.67 1.42
CA SER A 157 -3.55 9.88 0.87
C SER A 157 -2.54 10.81 0.19
N LEU A 158 -1.35 10.99 0.78
CA LEU A 158 -0.26 11.78 0.20
C LEU A 158 0.27 11.17 -1.09
N ALA A 159 0.20 9.84 -1.25
CA ALA A 159 0.57 9.16 -2.48
C ALA A 159 -0.29 9.59 -3.69
N LEU A 160 -1.50 10.16 -3.46
CA LEU A 160 -2.40 10.65 -4.51
C LEU A 160 -1.96 12.00 -5.09
N ILE A 161 -1.28 12.84 -4.32
CA ILE A 161 -0.97 14.21 -4.73
C ILE A 161 -0.14 14.26 -6.03
N PRO A 162 0.95 13.51 -6.19
CA PRO A 162 1.73 13.55 -7.43
C PRO A 162 0.95 13.07 -8.65
N THR A 163 0.01 12.15 -8.47
CA THR A 163 -0.81 11.65 -9.58
C THR A 163 -1.86 12.67 -10.01
N ALA A 164 -2.45 13.40 -9.08
CA ALA A 164 -3.40 14.45 -9.37
C ALA A 164 -2.76 15.63 -10.12
N VAL A 165 -1.52 16.00 -9.74
CA VAL A 165 -0.77 17.09 -10.41
C VAL A 165 -0.25 16.64 -11.79
N SER A 166 0.05 15.35 -11.97
CA SER A 166 0.59 14.80 -13.22
C SER A 166 -0.46 14.64 -14.33
N SER A 167 -1.74 14.70 -14.02
CA SER A 167 -2.84 14.45 -14.96
C SER A 167 -2.92 15.48 -16.11
N SER A 168 -2.22 16.60 -16.01
CA SER A 168 -2.18 17.64 -17.05
C SER A 168 -1.33 17.28 -18.30
N ARG A 169 -0.61 16.16 -18.28
CA ARG A 169 0.29 15.71 -19.36
C ARG A 169 -0.08 14.34 -19.95
N ALA A 170 -1.27 13.82 -19.72
CA ALA A 170 -1.73 12.62 -20.40
C ALA A 170 -1.99 12.98 -21.88
N PRO A 171 -1.33 12.33 -22.85
CA PRO A 171 -1.72 12.46 -24.24
C PRO A 171 -3.16 11.94 -24.39
N LYS A 172 -3.93 12.65 -25.22
CA LYS A 172 -5.30 12.28 -25.58
C LYS A 172 -5.32 10.98 -26.36
#